data_942c2b228323391a5d79e36773f2b906
#
_entry.id   942c2b228323391a5d79e36773f2b906
#
_cell.length_a   1.000
_cell.length_b   1.000
_cell.length_c   1.000
_cell.angle_alpha   90.00
_cell.angle_beta   90.00
_cell.angle_gamma   90.00
#
_symmetry.space_group_name_H-M   'P 1'
#
loop_
_entity.id
_entity.type
_entity.pdbx_description
1 polymer ?
#
loop_
_entity_poly.entity_id
_entity_poly.type
_entity_poly.pdbx_seq_one_letter_code
_entity_poly.pdbx_strand_id
1 'polypeptide(L)'
;PLSNLDAKLRVAMREEIRRIQRELGITTIYVTHDQEEAMAVSDRIAILNLGRLEQLGSPDEIYFRPRSRFAAEFMGGSNILELRVLSYDEAAFTLRAETGGTALTLRAPRPAGERAYLAVRPEWVRIVDDNGGDCLEGTVESTTFLGALVRYRVKALGGRSITVEVHNPRAEDIRREGAPVRLRFDPERLVILGD
;
A
#
# COMPACT_ATOMS: atom_id res chain seq x y z
N PRO A 1 -5.91 22.03 -13.69
CA PRO A 1 -7.16 22.82 -13.63
C PRO A 1 -8.03 22.47 -12.45
N LEU A 2 -8.12 21.19 -12.04
CA LEU A 2 -8.96 20.77 -10.89
C LEU A 2 -8.35 21.11 -9.52
N SER A 3 -7.06 21.35 -9.43
CA SER A 3 -6.34 21.61 -8.17
C SER A 3 -6.85 22.87 -7.42
N ASN A 4 -7.49 23.80 -8.11
CA ASN A 4 -8.03 25.03 -7.53
C ASN A 4 -9.50 24.90 -7.08
N LEU A 5 -10.10 23.73 -7.24
CA LEU A 5 -11.47 23.46 -6.82
C LEU A 5 -11.51 22.90 -5.40
N ASP A 6 -12.61 23.11 -4.70
CA ASP A 6 -12.84 22.44 -3.42
C ASP A 6 -12.95 20.91 -3.60
N ALA A 7 -12.79 20.15 -2.53
CA ALA A 7 -12.78 18.70 -2.58
C ALA A 7 -14.09 18.12 -3.14
N LYS A 8 -15.24 18.71 -2.77
CA LYS A 8 -16.57 18.24 -3.21
C LYS A 8 -16.76 18.45 -4.71
N LEU A 9 -16.35 19.63 -5.19
CA LEU A 9 -16.46 19.97 -6.61
C LEU A 9 -15.51 19.13 -7.47
N ARG A 10 -14.31 18.79 -6.95
CA ARG A 10 -13.41 17.86 -7.64
C ARG A 10 -14.02 16.48 -7.85
N VAL A 11 -14.67 15.92 -6.83
CA VAL A 11 -15.35 14.61 -6.96
C VAL A 11 -16.43 14.67 -8.04
N ALA A 12 -17.31 15.68 -8.00
CA ALA A 12 -18.37 15.84 -8.99
C ALA A 12 -17.82 16.01 -10.42
N MET A 13 -16.73 16.77 -10.58
CA MET A 13 -16.09 16.96 -11.88
C MET A 13 -15.45 15.68 -12.44
N ARG A 14 -14.85 14.84 -11.59
CA ARG A 14 -14.31 13.52 -11.99
C ARG A 14 -15.43 12.62 -12.54
N GLU A 15 -16.55 12.55 -11.83
CA GLU A 15 -17.73 11.78 -12.26
C GLU A 15 -18.29 12.28 -13.59
N GLU A 16 -18.38 13.59 -13.76
CA GLU A 16 -18.91 14.20 -14.98
C GLU A 16 -17.96 13.98 -16.19
N ILE A 17 -16.65 14.13 -16.01
CA ILE A 17 -15.66 13.82 -17.04
C ILE A 17 -15.79 12.36 -17.48
N ARG A 18 -15.92 11.44 -16.53
CA ARG A 18 -16.08 10.02 -16.81
C ARG A 18 -17.38 9.74 -17.55
N ARG A 19 -18.48 10.38 -17.16
CA ARG A 19 -19.79 10.27 -17.82
C ARG A 19 -19.72 10.72 -19.27
N ILE A 20 -19.20 11.92 -19.52
CA ILE A 20 -19.09 12.49 -20.88
C ILE A 20 -18.23 11.62 -21.77
N GLN A 21 -17.07 11.18 -21.29
CA GLN A 21 -16.17 10.32 -22.03
C GLN A 21 -16.87 9.02 -22.47
N ARG A 22 -17.64 8.40 -21.58
CA ARG A 22 -18.40 7.17 -21.89
C ARG A 22 -19.52 7.41 -22.89
N GLU A 23 -20.28 8.48 -22.70
CA GLU A 23 -21.39 8.84 -23.61
C GLU A 23 -20.92 9.11 -25.05
N LEU A 24 -19.80 9.81 -25.17
CA LEU A 24 -19.27 10.17 -26.48
C LEU A 24 -18.39 9.06 -27.11
N GLY A 25 -17.99 8.06 -26.33
CA GLY A 25 -17.11 6.97 -26.79
C GLY A 25 -15.74 7.43 -27.28
N ILE A 26 -15.25 8.58 -26.80
CA ILE A 26 -14.00 9.18 -27.27
C ILE A 26 -12.79 8.67 -26.48
N THR A 27 -11.66 8.53 -27.16
CA THR A 27 -10.37 8.28 -26.52
C THR A 27 -9.87 9.59 -25.89
N THR A 28 -9.65 9.57 -24.59
CA THR A 28 -9.20 10.74 -23.83
C THR A 28 -7.90 10.44 -23.10
N ILE A 29 -6.93 11.34 -23.20
CA ILE A 29 -5.70 11.30 -22.41
C ILE A 29 -5.84 12.32 -21.29
N TYR A 30 -5.79 11.82 -20.05
CA TYR A 30 -5.88 12.64 -18.85
C TYR A 30 -4.55 12.61 -18.10
N VAL A 31 -3.91 13.78 -17.92
CA VAL A 31 -2.63 13.91 -17.23
C VAL A 31 -2.87 14.53 -15.87
N THR A 32 -2.48 13.82 -14.82
CA THR A 32 -2.61 14.26 -13.44
C THR A 32 -1.45 13.73 -12.59
N HIS A 33 -1.20 14.38 -11.49
CA HIS A 33 -0.36 13.86 -10.39
C HIS A 33 -1.20 13.38 -9.20
N ASP A 34 -2.52 13.52 -9.28
CA ASP A 34 -3.46 13.06 -8.26
C ASP A 34 -3.85 11.61 -8.55
N GLN A 35 -3.48 10.71 -7.63
CA GLN A 35 -3.72 9.28 -7.75
C GLN A 35 -5.20 8.93 -7.71
N GLU A 36 -5.98 9.64 -6.87
CA GLU A 36 -7.43 9.43 -6.79
C GLU A 36 -8.11 9.83 -8.10
N GLU A 37 -7.66 10.92 -8.74
CA GLU A 37 -8.15 11.30 -10.06
C GLU A 37 -7.85 10.21 -11.09
N ALA A 38 -6.60 9.75 -11.16
CA ALA A 38 -6.21 8.69 -12.09
C ALA A 38 -7.05 7.43 -11.90
N MET A 39 -7.23 6.99 -10.65
CA MET A 39 -8.04 5.80 -10.31
C MET A 39 -9.51 5.96 -10.67
N ALA A 40 -10.10 7.15 -10.44
CA ALA A 40 -11.52 7.37 -10.62
C ALA A 40 -11.95 7.51 -12.09
N VAL A 41 -11.11 8.16 -12.93
CA VAL A 41 -11.54 8.52 -14.30
C VAL A 41 -10.99 7.62 -15.40
N SER A 42 -9.94 6.83 -15.14
CA SER A 42 -9.23 6.12 -16.20
C SER A 42 -9.69 4.67 -16.39
N ASP A 43 -9.65 4.17 -17.61
CA ASP A 43 -9.72 2.74 -17.92
C ASP A 43 -8.34 2.08 -17.85
N ARG A 44 -7.29 2.86 -18.12
CA ARG A 44 -5.89 2.45 -18.02
C ARG A 44 -5.04 3.59 -17.48
N ILE A 45 -4.10 3.25 -16.62
CA ILE A 45 -3.15 4.20 -16.02
C ILE A 45 -1.75 3.87 -16.52
N ALA A 46 -1.04 4.89 -16.98
CA ALA A 46 0.38 4.83 -17.29
C ALA A 46 1.15 5.57 -16.19
N ILE A 47 1.96 4.85 -15.43
CA ILE A 47 2.88 5.45 -14.45
C ILE A 47 4.17 5.81 -15.15
N LEU A 48 4.53 7.09 -15.08
CA LEU A 48 5.77 7.61 -15.66
C LEU A 48 6.73 8.03 -14.54
N ASN A 49 7.98 7.62 -14.67
CA ASN A 49 9.07 8.00 -13.79
C ASN A 49 10.24 8.52 -14.62
N LEU A 50 10.60 9.80 -14.43
CA LEU A 50 11.67 10.47 -15.17
C LEU A 50 11.59 10.26 -16.69
N GLY A 51 10.37 10.33 -17.25
CA GLY A 51 10.09 10.16 -18.67
C GLY A 51 10.07 8.71 -19.17
N ARG A 52 10.24 7.73 -18.27
CA ARG A 52 10.14 6.29 -18.60
C ARG A 52 8.81 5.73 -18.14
N LEU A 53 8.24 4.83 -18.93
CA LEU A 53 7.04 4.11 -18.56
C LEU A 53 7.41 2.99 -17.57
N GLU A 54 6.98 3.14 -16.33
CA GLU A 54 7.18 2.15 -15.26
C GLU A 54 6.16 1.02 -15.33
N GLN A 55 4.90 1.39 -15.47
CA GLN A 55 3.81 0.43 -15.55
C GLN A 55 2.63 1.00 -16.32
N LEU A 56 1.96 0.13 -17.06
CA LEU A 56 0.69 0.41 -17.74
C LEU A 56 -0.29 -0.71 -17.40
N GLY A 57 -1.48 -0.36 -16.92
CA GLY A 57 -2.51 -1.34 -16.55
C GLY A 57 -3.83 -0.68 -16.21
N SER A 58 -4.84 -1.48 -15.85
CA SER A 58 -6.08 -0.99 -15.25
C SER A 58 -5.83 -0.44 -13.83
N PRO A 59 -6.72 0.40 -13.28
CA PRO A 59 -6.56 0.93 -11.92
C PRO A 59 -6.32 -0.15 -10.87
N ASP A 60 -7.09 -1.24 -10.92
CA ASP A 60 -6.95 -2.39 -10.02
C ASP A 60 -5.61 -3.12 -10.21
N GLU A 61 -5.14 -3.36 -11.45
CA GLU A 61 -3.81 -3.93 -11.69
C GLU A 61 -2.69 -3.08 -11.12
N ILE A 62 -2.76 -1.76 -11.31
CA ILE A 62 -1.77 -0.82 -10.79
C ILE A 62 -1.76 -0.83 -9.26
N TYR A 63 -2.95 -0.88 -8.65
CA TYR A 63 -3.08 -0.83 -7.20
C TYR A 63 -2.71 -2.15 -6.52
N PHE A 64 -3.25 -3.27 -6.99
CA PHE A 64 -3.08 -4.58 -6.34
C PHE A 64 -1.84 -5.35 -6.82
N ARG A 65 -1.29 -5.00 -8.00
CA ARG A 65 -0.18 -5.70 -8.63
C ARG A 65 0.88 -4.73 -9.16
N PRO A 66 1.45 -3.88 -8.30
CA PRO A 66 2.55 -3.01 -8.72
C PRO A 66 3.73 -3.87 -9.19
N ARG A 67 4.40 -3.43 -10.26
CA ARG A 67 5.53 -4.15 -10.85
C ARG A 67 6.90 -3.64 -10.41
N SER A 68 6.93 -2.45 -9.80
CA SER A 68 8.16 -1.85 -9.28
C SER A 68 7.93 -1.21 -7.93
N ARG A 69 9.01 -0.97 -7.20
CA ARG A 69 8.99 -0.22 -5.93
C ARG A 69 8.38 1.16 -6.14
N PHE A 70 8.80 1.84 -7.22
CA PHE A 70 8.28 3.16 -7.54
C PHE A 70 6.75 3.13 -7.72
N ALA A 71 6.23 2.17 -8.48
CA ALA A 71 4.79 2.04 -8.68
C ALA A 71 4.05 1.76 -7.36
N ALA A 72 4.60 0.90 -6.49
CA ALA A 72 4.01 0.58 -5.20
C ALA A 72 4.00 1.77 -4.23
N GLU A 73 5.08 2.55 -4.19
CA GLU A 73 5.20 3.75 -3.35
C GLU A 73 4.34 4.89 -3.90
N PHE A 74 4.42 5.11 -5.22
CA PHE A 74 3.71 6.21 -5.88
C PHE A 74 2.20 6.04 -5.81
N MET A 75 1.69 4.82 -6.04
CA MET A 75 0.25 4.54 -6.05
C MET A 75 -0.24 3.99 -4.70
N GLY A 76 -0.48 4.88 -3.73
CA GLY A 76 -1.10 4.55 -2.45
C GLY A 76 -0.14 4.35 -1.27
N GLY A 77 1.12 4.83 -1.38
CA GLY A 77 2.01 4.95 -0.23
C GLY A 77 2.34 3.65 0.50
N SER A 78 2.62 2.56 -0.24
CA SER A 78 2.94 1.27 0.37
C SER A 78 4.14 1.34 1.32
N ASN A 79 4.07 0.59 2.40
CA ASN A 79 5.27 0.26 3.17
C ASN A 79 6.17 -0.63 2.30
N ILE A 80 7.42 -0.23 2.11
CA ILE A 80 8.42 -1.03 1.39
C ILE A 80 9.44 -1.54 2.37
N LEU A 81 9.52 -2.85 2.51
CA LEU A 81 10.47 -3.52 3.40
C LEU A 81 11.47 -4.30 2.53
N GLU A 82 12.75 -3.97 2.67
CA GLU A 82 13.81 -4.74 2.05
C GLU A 82 13.97 -6.06 2.80
N LEU A 83 13.92 -7.16 2.06
CA LEU A 83 14.02 -8.52 2.56
C LEU A 83 15.34 -9.14 2.13
N ARG A 84 16.04 -9.77 3.07
CA ARG A 84 17.07 -10.78 2.79
C ARG A 84 16.39 -12.15 2.82
N VAL A 85 16.34 -12.82 1.70
CA VAL A 85 15.72 -14.14 1.56
C VAL A 85 16.60 -15.18 2.27
N LEU A 86 16.02 -15.93 3.19
CA LEU A 86 16.69 -17.01 3.92
C LEU A 86 16.38 -18.37 3.31
N SER A 87 15.11 -18.62 3.02
CA SER A 87 14.66 -19.86 2.36
C SER A 87 13.25 -19.65 1.76
N TYR A 88 12.91 -20.53 0.83
CA TYR A 88 11.57 -20.60 0.25
C TYR A 88 11.10 -22.06 0.17
N ASP A 89 9.92 -22.33 0.69
CA ASP A 89 9.24 -23.62 0.59
C ASP A 89 8.17 -23.55 -0.51
N GLU A 90 8.40 -24.26 -1.61
CA GLU A 90 7.50 -24.27 -2.76
C GLU A 90 6.16 -24.98 -2.47
N ALA A 91 6.19 -26.02 -1.64
CA ALA A 91 4.98 -26.77 -1.31
C ALA A 91 4.03 -25.98 -0.39
N ALA A 92 4.60 -25.23 0.54
CA ALA A 92 3.85 -24.39 1.47
C ALA A 92 3.65 -22.94 0.97
N PHE A 93 4.25 -22.54 -0.16
CA PHE A 93 4.31 -21.16 -0.62
C PHE A 93 4.81 -20.19 0.47
N THR A 94 5.81 -20.61 1.21
CA THR A 94 6.30 -19.91 2.41
C THR A 94 7.69 -19.35 2.19
N LEU A 95 7.80 -18.04 2.29
CA LEU A 95 9.04 -17.29 2.26
C LEU A 95 9.52 -17.05 3.70
N ARG A 96 10.73 -17.48 4.02
CA ARG A 96 11.45 -17.02 5.22
C ARG A 96 12.46 -15.96 4.80
N ALA A 97 12.35 -14.81 5.40
CA ALA A 97 13.19 -13.66 5.09
C ALA A 97 13.56 -12.91 6.37
N GLU A 98 14.55 -12.03 6.28
CA GLU A 98 14.95 -11.13 7.35
C GLU A 98 14.82 -9.68 6.88
N THR A 99 14.31 -8.82 7.76
CA THR A 99 14.30 -7.37 7.57
C THR A 99 14.56 -6.68 8.90
N GLY A 100 15.46 -5.70 8.92
CA GLY A 100 15.82 -4.97 10.14
C GLY A 100 16.27 -5.86 11.32
N GLY A 101 16.92 -6.99 11.04
CA GLY A 101 17.34 -7.95 12.07
C GLY A 101 16.22 -8.84 12.60
N THR A 102 15.01 -8.75 12.05
CA THR A 102 13.86 -9.57 12.45
C THR A 102 13.56 -10.59 11.35
N ALA A 103 13.48 -11.88 11.75
CA ALA A 103 13.05 -12.93 10.85
C ALA A 103 11.52 -12.89 10.68
N LEU A 104 11.09 -13.04 9.43
CA LEU A 104 9.68 -13.09 9.04
C LEU A 104 9.41 -14.38 8.30
N THR A 105 8.24 -14.94 8.54
CA THR A 105 7.68 -16.03 7.75
C THR A 105 6.42 -15.51 7.05
N LEU A 106 6.43 -15.52 5.73
CA LEU A 106 5.38 -14.91 4.92
C LEU A 106 4.83 -15.93 3.93
N ARG A 107 3.53 -16.01 3.78
CA ARG A 107 2.94 -16.70 2.65
C ARG A 107 2.99 -15.77 1.43
N ALA A 108 3.88 -16.05 0.49
CA ALA A 108 4.17 -15.15 -0.62
C ALA A 108 4.68 -15.94 -1.83
N PRO A 109 4.61 -15.38 -3.05
CA PRO A 109 5.27 -15.98 -4.21
C PRO A 109 6.80 -16.01 -4.03
N ARG A 110 7.45 -16.92 -4.78
CA ARG A 110 8.89 -17.06 -4.75
C ARG A 110 9.57 -15.75 -5.20
N PRO A 111 10.49 -15.20 -4.42
CA PRO A 111 11.30 -14.05 -4.84
C PRO A 111 12.29 -14.46 -5.94
N ALA A 112 12.66 -13.51 -6.80
CA ALA A 112 13.57 -13.76 -7.92
C ALA A 112 15.04 -13.97 -7.50
N GLY A 113 15.43 -13.59 -6.27
CA GLY A 113 16.81 -13.63 -5.81
C GLY A 113 16.95 -13.64 -4.30
N GLU A 114 18.18 -13.44 -3.82
CA GLU A 114 18.51 -13.37 -2.39
C GLU A 114 18.02 -12.08 -1.71
N ARG A 115 17.72 -11.06 -2.50
CA ARG A 115 17.10 -9.81 -2.06
C ARG A 115 15.77 -9.63 -2.75
N ALA A 116 14.83 -9.08 -2.03
CA ALA A 116 13.51 -8.75 -2.53
C ALA A 116 12.94 -7.58 -1.74
N TYR A 117 11.84 -7.00 -2.21
CA TYR A 117 11.11 -5.98 -1.48
C TYR A 117 9.69 -6.46 -1.24
N LEU A 118 9.28 -6.39 0.02
CA LEU A 118 7.88 -6.58 0.38
C LEU A 118 7.18 -5.23 0.32
N ALA A 119 6.19 -5.13 -0.56
CA ALA A 119 5.27 -4.00 -0.58
C ALA A 119 3.98 -4.41 0.13
N VAL A 120 3.59 -3.63 1.14
CA VAL A 120 2.34 -3.83 1.86
C VAL A 120 1.63 -2.50 2.09
N ARG A 121 0.37 -2.44 1.74
CA ARG A 121 -0.44 -1.24 1.91
C ARG A 121 -0.71 -0.96 3.39
N PRO A 122 -0.78 0.32 3.81
CA PRO A 122 -1.08 0.67 5.20
C PRO A 122 -2.38 0.05 5.73
N GLU A 123 -3.41 -0.04 4.90
CA GLU A 123 -4.71 -0.62 5.24
C GLU A 123 -4.73 -2.16 5.25
N TRP A 124 -3.66 -2.81 4.80
CA TRP A 124 -3.49 -4.27 4.86
C TRP A 124 -2.65 -4.73 6.05
N VAL A 125 -2.13 -3.78 6.81
CA VAL A 125 -1.47 -4.03 8.09
C VAL A 125 -2.51 -3.92 9.20
N ARG A 126 -2.67 -4.98 9.97
CA ARG A 126 -3.64 -5.03 11.08
C ARG A 126 -2.93 -4.88 12.40
N ILE A 127 -3.49 -4.05 13.28
CA ILE A 127 -3.15 -4.07 14.70
C ILE A 127 -3.97 -5.17 15.35
N VAL A 128 -3.33 -6.11 16.04
CA VAL A 128 -3.97 -7.25 16.67
C VAL A 128 -3.62 -7.31 18.16
N ASP A 129 -4.55 -7.80 18.96
CA ASP A 129 -4.38 -7.95 20.42
C ASP A 129 -4.07 -9.40 20.83
N ASP A 130 -4.20 -10.35 19.87
CA ASP A 130 -3.92 -11.76 20.12
C ASP A 130 -2.42 -12.11 19.97
N ASN A 131 -2.02 -13.24 20.57
CA ASN A 131 -0.67 -13.79 20.51
C ASN A 131 -0.53 -14.87 19.42
N GLY A 132 -1.55 -15.05 18.56
CA GLY A 132 -1.57 -16.11 17.56
C GLY A 132 -0.90 -15.70 16.25
N GLY A 133 0.00 -16.54 15.75
CA GLY A 133 0.64 -16.39 14.45
C GLY A 133 1.82 -15.41 14.41
N ASP A 134 2.34 -15.18 13.20
CA ASP A 134 3.48 -14.31 12.95
C ASP A 134 3.06 -12.83 13.10
N CYS A 135 3.36 -12.26 14.25
CA CYS A 135 3.12 -10.85 14.55
C CYS A 135 4.45 -10.11 14.73
N LEU A 136 4.49 -8.86 14.31
CA LEU A 136 5.60 -7.95 14.56
C LEU A 136 5.26 -7.09 15.78
N GLU A 137 6.12 -7.10 16.76
CA GLU A 137 6.02 -6.17 17.88
C GLU A 137 6.49 -4.77 17.47
N GLY A 138 5.79 -3.76 17.91
CA GLY A 138 6.11 -2.38 17.64
C GLY A 138 5.56 -1.42 18.69
N THR A 139 5.94 -0.16 18.55
CA THR A 139 5.48 0.94 19.39
C THR A 139 4.92 2.04 18.52
N VAL A 140 3.76 2.57 18.86
CA VAL A 140 3.15 3.68 18.13
C VAL A 140 4.01 4.93 18.30
N GLU A 141 4.54 5.45 17.19
CA GLU A 141 5.31 6.70 17.12
C GLU A 141 4.39 7.92 17.03
N SER A 142 3.34 7.81 16.23
CA SER A 142 2.35 8.87 16.06
C SER A 142 0.98 8.31 15.71
N THR A 143 -0.05 9.05 16.10
CA THR A 143 -1.46 8.76 15.84
C THR A 143 -2.11 9.96 15.21
N THR A 144 -2.65 9.82 14.01
CA THR A 144 -3.38 10.87 13.30
C THR A 144 -4.81 10.41 13.03
N PHE A 145 -5.77 11.07 13.67
CA PHE A 145 -7.19 10.83 13.44
C PHE A 145 -7.69 11.66 12.27
N LEU A 146 -8.22 11.00 11.24
CA LEU A 146 -8.71 11.60 10.00
C LEU A 146 -10.22 11.38 9.79
N GLY A 147 -10.96 11.17 10.88
CA GLY A 147 -12.40 10.89 10.85
C GLY A 147 -12.71 9.45 10.45
N ALA A 148 -12.82 9.18 9.16
CA ALA A 148 -13.14 7.83 8.64
C ALA A 148 -12.01 6.81 8.82
N LEU A 149 -10.79 7.27 9.12
CA LEU A 149 -9.65 6.41 9.40
C LEU A 149 -8.74 7.01 10.47
N VAL A 150 -7.96 6.14 11.11
CA VAL A 150 -6.79 6.52 11.91
C VAL A 150 -5.54 6.02 11.21
N ARG A 151 -4.56 6.91 11.04
CA ARG A 151 -3.23 6.57 10.53
C ARG A 151 -2.25 6.53 11.70
N TYR A 152 -1.57 5.40 11.83
CA TYR A 152 -0.50 5.21 12.78
C TYR A 152 0.84 5.13 12.06
N ARG A 153 1.87 5.67 12.69
CA ARG A 153 3.25 5.29 12.43
C ARG A 153 3.70 4.42 13.58
N VAL A 154 4.16 3.22 13.25
CA VAL A 154 4.57 2.23 14.24
C VAL A 154 6.04 1.90 14.03
N LYS A 155 6.85 2.11 15.06
CA LYS A 155 8.25 1.71 15.08
C LYS A 155 8.35 0.21 15.34
N ALA A 156 8.85 -0.53 14.36
CA ALA A 156 9.00 -1.99 14.39
C ALA A 156 10.26 -2.41 13.63
N LEU A 157 10.55 -3.70 13.49
CA LEU A 157 11.56 -4.24 12.59
C LEU A 157 12.94 -3.55 12.73
N GLY A 158 13.51 -3.54 13.93
CA GLY A 158 14.83 -2.93 14.16
C GLY A 158 14.84 -1.41 14.07
N GLY A 159 13.68 -0.76 14.30
CA GLY A 159 13.55 0.69 14.34
C GLY A 159 13.00 1.32 13.06
N ARG A 160 12.53 0.53 12.11
CA ARG A 160 11.83 1.03 10.91
C ARG A 160 10.41 1.47 11.25
N SER A 161 9.94 2.53 10.62
CA SER A 161 8.56 3.00 10.72
C SER A 161 7.68 2.28 9.71
N ILE A 162 6.57 1.72 10.20
CA ILE A 162 5.50 1.12 9.39
C ILE A 162 4.27 1.99 9.51
N THR A 163 3.70 2.38 8.40
CA THR A 163 2.41 3.08 8.35
C THR A 163 1.27 2.06 8.40
N VAL A 164 0.29 2.30 9.27
CA VAL A 164 -0.90 1.47 9.41
C VAL A 164 -2.13 2.36 9.30
N GLU A 165 -3.12 1.95 8.53
CA GLU A 165 -4.40 2.65 8.42
C GLU A 165 -5.54 1.76 8.90
N VAL A 166 -6.25 2.22 9.92
CA VAL A 166 -7.42 1.54 10.46
C VAL A 166 -8.66 2.32 10.05
N HIS A 167 -9.45 1.73 9.16
CA HIS A 167 -10.70 2.32 8.67
C HIS A 167 -11.86 2.06 9.63
N ASN A 168 -12.78 3.04 9.72
CA ASN A 168 -13.94 3.00 10.62
C ASN A 168 -13.56 2.66 12.08
N PRO A 169 -12.58 3.37 12.67
CA PRO A 169 -12.12 3.09 14.02
C PRO A 169 -13.22 3.37 15.04
N ARG A 170 -13.26 2.57 16.11
CA ARG A 170 -14.01 2.93 17.31
C ARG A 170 -13.14 3.80 18.20
N ALA A 171 -13.72 4.76 18.89
CA ALA A 171 -12.95 5.68 19.73
C ALA A 171 -12.13 4.96 20.81
N GLU A 172 -12.67 3.87 21.37
CA GLU A 172 -12.03 3.03 22.37
C GLU A 172 -10.83 2.23 21.85
N ASP A 173 -10.78 1.96 20.53
CA ASP A 173 -9.72 1.17 19.89
C ASP A 173 -8.52 2.03 19.44
N ILE A 174 -8.63 3.36 19.55
CA ILE A 174 -7.56 4.27 19.13
C ILE A 174 -6.37 4.17 20.08
N ARG A 175 -5.24 3.71 19.54
CA ARG A 175 -3.98 3.58 20.29
C ARG A 175 -3.29 4.95 20.38
N ARG A 176 -2.72 5.24 21.55
CA ARG A 176 -1.96 6.48 21.81
C ARG A 176 -0.49 6.29 21.46
N GLU A 177 0.20 7.40 21.25
CA GLU A 177 1.66 7.42 21.12
C GLU A 177 2.33 6.75 22.34
N GLY A 178 3.36 5.97 22.09
CA GLY A 178 4.05 5.14 23.07
C GLY A 178 3.37 3.81 23.36
N ALA A 179 2.16 3.55 22.88
CA ALA A 179 1.47 2.28 23.12
C ALA A 179 2.19 1.12 22.41
N PRO A 180 2.42 -0.02 23.07
CA PRO A 180 2.87 -1.24 22.43
C PRO A 180 1.75 -1.80 21.55
N VAL A 181 2.09 -2.28 20.37
CA VAL A 181 1.14 -2.87 19.42
C VAL A 181 1.77 -4.09 18.77
N ARG A 182 0.93 -4.98 18.26
CA ARG A 182 1.34 -6.08 17.38
C ARG A 182 0.74 -5.87 16.01
N LEU A 183 1.58 -5.99 14.99
CA LEU A 183 1.21 -5.86 13.61
C LEU A 183 1.16 -7.22 12.96
N ARG A 184 0.12 -7.45 12.18
CA ARG A 184 -0.01 -8.64 11.32
C ARG A 184 -0.22 -8.20 9.89
N PHE A 185 0.54 -8.77 8.99
CA PHE A 185 0.33 -8.59 7.55
C PHE A 185 -0.74 -9.56 7.04
N ASP A 186 -1.60 -9.09 6.15
CA ASP A 186 -2.55 -9.97 5.47
C ASP A 186 -1.78 -10.80 4.41
N PRO A 187 -1.63 -12.13 4.58
CA PRO A 187 -0.79 -12.95 3.72
C PRO A 187 -1.27 -13.03 2.27
N GLU A 188 -2.56 -12.76 2.03
CA GLU A 188 -3.14 -12.80 0.67
C GLU A 188 -2.91 -11.50 -0.12
N ARG A 189 -2.40 -10.46 0.56
CA ARG A 189 -2.24 -9.11 0.01
C ARG A 189 -0.80 -8.61 0.00
N LEU A 190 0.14 -9.52 0.15
CA LEU A 190 1.57 -9.21 0.08
C LEU A 190 2.05 -9.20 -1.36
N VAL A 191 2.82 -8.18 -1.73
CA VAL A 191 3.44 -8.10 -3.04
C VAL A 191 4.96 -8.20 -2.87
N ILE A 192 5.57 -9.22 -3.46
CA ILE A 192 7.02 -9.36 -3.50
C ILE A 192 7.51 -8.79 -4.82
N LEU A 193 8.39 -7.81 -4.71
CA LEU A 193 9.02 -7.13 -5.84
C LEU A 193 10.47 -7.57 -5.91
N GLY A 194 10.97 -7.74 -7.13
CA GLY A 194 12.39 -7.96 -7.40
C GLY A 194 13.22 -6.69 -7.18
N ASP A 195 14.53 -6.88 -7.26
CA ASP A 195 15.51 -5.79 -7.22
C ASP A 195 15.50 -5.00 -8.53
#